data_626b9291ad23fe981af8146d604a117e
#
_entry.id   626b9291ad23fe981af8146d604a117e
#
_cell.length_a   1.000
_cell.length_b   1.000
_cell.length_c   1.000
_cell.angle_alpha   90.00
_cell.angle_beta   90.00
_cell.angle_gamma   90.00
#
_symmetry.space_group_name_H-M   'P 1'
#
loop_
_entity.id
_entity.type
_entity.pdbx_description
1 polymer ?
#
loop_
_entity_poly.entity_id
_entity_poly.type
_entity_poly.pdbx_seq_one_letter_code
_entity_poly.pdbx_strand_id
1 'polypeptide(L)'
;MRWPLPTGEVSFRMLNGMRDHQAEQTELRGDCERCFGLCCVALPFAASADFAVDKAAGTPCRNLREDHRCGIHARLRQKGFTGCTVYDCFGAGQQVSQITFGGQDWRTGPPERARRMFDVFPVVRQLHELLWYLTEALALPAARPVHAELRKALEKTEGLTGGTPEELAALDVAAHRQEVNVLLLRTSELARAGIKGRRKDRRGADFIGARLKGADLRGASLRGACLIAADLTGADLRGADLIGADLRDTDLTDADLTGAFFLTQPQVNAARGSAGTRLPGSVTRPGHWTAQV
;
A
#
# COMPACT_ATOMS: atom_id res chain seq x y z
N MET A 1 20.53 51.12 -1.60
CA MET A 1 20.28 49.91 -2.41
C MET A 1 19.40 48.98 -1.61
N ARG A 2 18.17 48.84 -2.00
CA ARG A 2 17.20 47.91 -1.38
C ARG A 2 17.16 46.62 -2.22
N TRP A 3 17.40 45.50 -1.60
CA TRP A 3 17.25 44.15 -2.20
C TRP A 3 15.76 43.82 -2.29
N PRO A 4 15.23 43.32 -3.41
CA PRO A 4 13.83 42.92 -3.50
C PRO A 4 13.64 41.57 -2.78
N LEU A 5 12.58 41.47 -1.95
CA LEU A 5 12.11 40.27 -1.33
C LEU A 5 11.51 39.34 -2.41
N PRO A 6 11.68 38.00 -2.31
CA PRO A 6 11.08 37.07 -3.26
C PRO A 6 9.55 37.09 -3.10
N THR A 7 8.86 37.28 -4.20
CA THR A 7 7.40 37.32 -4.32
C THR A 7 6.74 35.99 -3.99
N GLY A 8 5.60 36.06 -3.30
CA GLY A 8 4.85 34.97 -2.72
C GLY A 8 4.25 33.90 -3.65
N GLU A 9 4.60 33.87 -4.94
CA GLU A 9 4.06 32.87 -5.89
C GLU A 9 4.64 31.44 -5.75
N VAL A 10 5.89 31.32 -5.28
CA VAL A 10 6.54 30.01 -5.09
C VAL A 10 5.92 29.24 -3.93
N SER A 11 5.47 29.96 -2.88
CA SER A 11 4.85 29.35 -1.68
C SER A 11 3.44 28.82 -1.97
N PHE A 12 2.67 29.51 -2.85
CA PHE A 12 1.29 29.13 -3.17
C PHE A 12 1.22 27.88 -4.10
N ARG A 13 2.16 27.73 -5.03
CA ARG A 13 2.28 26.53 -5.89
C ARG A 13 2.72 25.29 -5.11
N MET A 14 3.61 25.43 -4.12
CA MET A 14 3.98 24.31 -3.25
C MET A 14 2.82 23.82 -2.37
N LEU A 15 2.02 24.75 -1.84
CA LEU A 15 0.85 24.41 -1.00
C LEU A 15 -0.29 23.78 -1.80
N ASN A 16 -0.51 24.17 -3.06
CA ASN A 16 -1.48 23.51 -3.93
C ASN A 16 -1.01 22.09 -4.33
N GLY A 17 0.24 21.92 -4.73
CA GLY A 17 0.79 20.59 -5.04
C GLY A 17 0.72 19.61 -3.85
N MET A 18 0.92 20.09 -2.61
CA MET A 18 0.76 19.25 -1.41
C MET A 18 -0.70 18.91 -1.09
N ARG A 19 -1.65 19.79 -1.38
CA ARG A 19 -3.10 19.53 -1.22
C ARG A 19 -3.61 18.54 -2.26
N ASP A 20 -3.13 18.63 -3.51
CA ASP A 20 -3.49 17.71 -4.57
C ASP A 20 -2.99 16.30 -4.25
N HIS A 21 -1.73 16.14 -3.80
CA HIS A 21 -1.19 14.83 -3.39
C HIS A 21 -1.90 14.20 -2.18
N GLN A 22 -2.38 15.01 -1.21
CA GLN A 22 -3.15 14.48 -0.09
C GLN A 22 -4.56 14.05 -0.52
N ALA A 23 -5.20 14.75 -1.44
CA ALA A 23 -6.49 14.38 -2.00
C ALA A 23 -6.38 13.09 -2.82
N GLU A 24 -5.38 12.97 -3.68
CA GLU A 24 -5.08 11.76 -4.46
C GLU A 24 -4.81 10.53 -3.56
N GLN A 25 -4.02 10.70 -2.49
CA GLN A 25 -3.79 9.62 -1.52
C GLN A 25 -5.07 9.21 -0.77
N THR A 26 -6.03 10.11 -0.62
CA THR A 26 -7.31 9.79 0.05
C THR A 26 -8.15 8.86 -0.81
N GLU A 27 -8.20 9.05 -2.12
CA GLU A 27 -8.91 8.16 -3.06
C GLU A 27 -8.27 6.77 -3.16
N LEU A 28 -6.95 6.67 -2.89
CA LEU A 28 -6.22 5.39 -2.83
C LEU A 28 -6.34 4.69 -1.47
N ARG A 29 -7.25 5.12 -0.59
CA ARG A 29 -7.59 4.43 0.66
C ARG A 29 -8.94 3.74 0.52
N GLY A 30 -9.06 2.55 1.11
CA GLY A 30 -10.30 1.78 1.06
C GLY A 30 -11.46 2.51 1.74
N ASP A 31 -12.51 2.80 0.98
CA ASP A 31 -13.80 3.30 1.45
C ASP A 31 -14.85 2.19 1.35
N CYS A 32 -15.04 1.46 2.46
CA CYS A 32 -15.99 0.35 2.51
C CYS A 32 -17.46 0.79 2.43
N GLU A 33 -17.76 2.07 2.62
CA GLU A 33 -19.14 2.60 2.50
C GLU A 33 -19.56 2.75 1.05
N ARG A 34 -18.59 2.96 0.16
CA ARG A 34 -18.78 3.10 -1.28
C ARG A 34 -18.42 1.82 -2.06
N CYS A 35 -18.11 0.73 -1.35
CA CYS A 35 -17.69 -0.55 -1.95
C CYS A 35 -18.76 -1.62 -1.74
N PHE A 36 -19.03 -2.44 -2.75
CA PHE A 36 -19.95 -3.57 -2.64
C PHE A 36 -19.31 -4.82 -1.99
N GLY A 37 -18.37 -4.63 -1.06
CA GLY A 37 -17.73 -5.70 -0.30
C GLY A 37 -16.84 -6.61 -1.14
N LEU A 38 -16.20 -6.08 -2.21
CA LEU A 38 -15.50 -6.88 -3.22
C LEU A 38 -14.36 -7.72 -2.65
N CYS A 39 -13.60 -7.24 -1.66
CA CYS A 39 -12.59 -8.06 -0.98
C CYS A 39 -13.20 -9.28 -0.26
N CYS A 40 -14.43 -9.16 0.22
CA CYS A 40 -15.14 -10.22 0.91
C CYS A 40 -15.78 -11.25 -0.04
N VAL A 41 -15.87 -10.96 -1.34
CA VAL A 41 -16.50 -11.87 -2.30
C VAL A 41 -15.53 -12.33 -3.40
N ALA A 42 -14.79 -11.42 -4.04
CA ALA A 42 -13.96 -11.76 -5.19
C ALA A 42 -12.77 -12.65 -4.83
N LEU A 43 -12.11 -12.39 -3.70
CA LEU A 43 -10.86 -13.04 -3.34
C LEU A 43 -11.06 -14.37 -2.63
N PRO A 44 -10.30 -15.44 -2.99
CA PRO A 44 -10.28 -16.69 -2.23
C PRO A 44 -9.37 -16.57 -1.00
N PHE A 45 -9.59 -17.42 -0.01
CA PHE A 45 -8.62 -17.70 1.05
C PHE A 45 -8.81 -19.13 1.58
N ALA A 46 -7.71 -19.71 2.11
CA ALA A 46 -7.70 -21.03 2.70
C ALA A 46 -7.53 -20.95 4.22
N ALA A 47 -8.09 -21.92 4.93
CA ALA A 47 -7.91 -22.09 6.36
C ALA A 47 -6.40 -22.19 6.69
N SER A 48 -5.94 -21.35 7.61
CA SER A 48 -4.53 -21.17 7.96
C SER A 48 -4.39 -20.40 9.26
N ALA A 49 -3.17 -20.01 9.62
CA ALA A 49 -2.94 -19.04 10.70
C ALA A 49 -3.63 -17.68 10.44
N ASP A 50 -3.87 -17.32 9.17
CA ASP A 50 -4.45 -16.04 8.76
C ASP A 50 -5.97 -16.07 8.59
N PHE A 51 -6.58 -17.25 8.39
CA PHE A 51 -8.02 -17.41 8.13
C PHE A 51 -8.60 -18.64 8.83
N ALA A 52 -9.66 -18.42 9.58
CA ALA A 52 -10.33 -19.50 10.33
C ALA A 52 -11.10 -20.51 9.46
N VAL A 53 -11.29 -20.23 8.16
CA VAL A 53 -12.10 -21.03 7.23
C VAL A 53 -11.60 -20.93 5.80
N ASP A 54 -11.99 -21.87 4.97
CA ASP A 54 -11.86 -21.78 3.51
C ASP A 54 -12.94 -20.89 2.90
N LYS A 55 -12.58 -20.19 1.83
CA LYS A 55 -13.52 -19.45 0.98
C LYS A 55 -13.07 -19.48 -0.48
N ALA A 56 -13.93 -19.97 -1.36
CA ALA A 56 -13.67 -19.92 -2.80
C ALA A 56 -13.80 -18.49 -3.35
N ALA A 57 -13.10 -18.20 -4.46
CA ALA A 57 -13.28 -16.97 -5.20
C ALA A 57 -14.74 -16.83 -5.68
N GLY A 58 -15.27 -15.60 -5.68
CA GLY A 58 -16.64 -15.32 -6.09
C GLY A 58 -17.72 -15.77 -5.09
N THR A 59 -17.35 -16.41 -3.98
CA THR A 59 -18.29 -16.80 -2.93
C THR A 59 -18.28 -15.75 -1.82
N PRO A 60 -19.43 -15.20 -1.39
CA PRO A 60 -19.47 -14.24 -0.29
C PRO A 60 -18.92 -14.83 1.01
N CYS A 61 -18.08 -14.07 1.71
CA CYS A 61 -17.66 -14.40 3.06
C CYS A 61 -18.88 -14.45 3.97
N ARG A 62 -18.96 -15.46 4.86
CA ARG A 62 -20.07 -15.61 5.83
C ARG A 62 -20.25 -14.40 6.76
N ASN A 63 -19.24 -13.54 6.88
CA ASN A 63 -19.28 -12.32 7.68
C ASN A 63 -19.70 -11.08 6.87
N LEU A 64 -19.96 -11.20 5.56
CA LEU A 64 -20.43 -10.13 4.71
C LEU A 64 -21.93 -9.92 4.93
N ARG A 65 -22.32 -8.73 5.36
CA ARG A 65 -23.72 -8.34 5.61
C ARG A 65 -24.44 -7.96 4.32
N GLU A 66 -25.73 -7.74 4.43
CA GLU A 66 -26.57 -7.23 3.32
C GLU A 66 -26.16 -5.81 2.88
N ASP A 67 -25.69 -4.99 3.80
CA ASP A 67 -25.13 -3.64 3.55
C ASP A 67 -23.71 -3.65 2.97
N HIS A 68 -23.22 -4.78 2.50
CA HIS A 68 -21.86 -5.01 1.97
C HIS A 68 -20.72 -4.77 2.98
N ARG A 69 -21.01 -4.57 4.26
CA ARG A 69 -19.98 -4.38 5.30
C ARG A 69 -19.60 -5.70 5.96
N CYS A 70 -18.37 -5.76 6.43
CA CYS A 70 -17.91 -6.89 7.23
C CYS A 70 -18.47 -6.81 8.65
N GLY A 71 -19.28 -7.81 9.06
CA GLY A 71 -19.90 -7.87 10.39
C GLY A 71 -18.93 -8.03 11.56
N ILE A 72 -17.68 -8.41 11.27
CA ILE A 72 -16.63 -8.63 12.28
C ILE A 72 -15.42 -7.70 12.12
N HIS A 73 -15.53 -6.63 11.30
CA HIS A 73 -14.39 -5.78 10.92
C HIS A 73 -13.57 -5.29 12.13
N ALA A 74 -14.24 -4.86 13.21
CA ALA A 74 -13.57 -4.40 14.42
C ALA A 74 -12.91 -5.53 15.25
N ARG A 75 -13.16 -6.81 14.91
CA ARG A 75 -12.71 -7.99 15.69
C ARG A 75 -12.07 -9.06 14.82
N LEU A 76 -11.50 -8.68 13.68
CA LEU A 76 -10.93 -9.61 12.69
C LEU A 76 -9.90 -10.56 13.32
N ARG A 77 -8.90 -10.03 14.02
CA ARG A 77 -7.86 -10.85 14.69
C ARG A 77 -8.45 -11.83 15.69
N GLN A 78 -9.37 -11.36 16.56
CA GLN A 78 -10.03 -12.17 17.59
C GLN A 78 -10.91 -13.29 16.99
N LYS A 79 -11.35 -13.12 15.74
CA LYS A 79 -12.19 -14.08 15.01
C LYS A 79 -11.41 -14.96 14.04
N GLY A 80 -10.06 -14.91 14.07
CA GLY A 80 -9.19 -15.73 13.22
C GLY A 80 -9.17 -15.27 11.75
N PHE A 81 -9.29 -13.96 11.50
CA PHE A 81 -9.22 -13.36 10.16
C PHE A 81 -8.09 -12.33 10.10
N THR A 82 -6.91 -12.70 10.60
CA THR A 82 -5.71 -11.83 10.60
C THR A 82 -5.36 -11.38 9.19
N GLY A 83 -5.48 -12.24 8.19
CA GLY A 83 -5.23 -11.91 6.80
C GLY A 83 -6.07 -10.73 6.27
N CYS A 84 -7.31 -10.54 6.78
CA CYS A 84 -8.11 -9.37 6.43
C CYS A 84 -7.57 -8.06 7.04
N THR A 85 -6.81 -8.10 8.14
CA THR A 85 -6.23 -6.89 8.75
C THR A 85 -5.01 -6.36 8.01
N VAL A 86 -4.36 -7.23 7.23
CA VAL A 86 -3.17 -6.93 6.45
C VAL A 86 -3.47 -6.75 4.96
N TYR A 87 -4.72 -6.85 4.57
CA TYR A 87 -5.17 -6.62 3.21
C TYR A 87 -5.53 -5.14 3.01
N ASP A 88 -5.08 -4.56 1.89
CA ASP A 88 -5.51 -3.26 1.42
C ASP A 88 -5.95 -3.35 -0.04
N CYS A 89 -7.08 -2.75 -0.35
CA CYS A 89 -7.57 -2.63 -1.70
C CYS A 89 -7.06 -1.36 -2.39
N PHE A 90 -6.36 -0.46 -1.70
CA PHE A 90 -5.90 0.83 -2.23
C PHE A 90 -7.02 1.62 -2.92
N GLY A 91 -8.25 1.56 -2.40
CA GLY A 91 -9.38 2.23 -3.03
C GLY A 91 -10.00 1.53 -4.24
N ALA A 92 -9.47 0.40 -4.69
CA ALA A 92 -10.00 -0.32 -5.85
C ALA A 92 -11.45 -0.80 -5.65
N GLY A 93 -11.86 -1.02 -4.40
CA GLY A 93 -13.24 -1.43 -4.10
C GLY A 93 -14.28 -0.40 -4.53
N GLN A 94 -14.12 0.85 -4.11
CA GLN A 94 -15.02 1.95 -4.51
C GLN A 94 -14.83 2.31 -5.99
N GLN A 95 -13.61 2.25 -6.54
CA GLN A 95 -13.37 2.48 -7.96
C GLN A 95 -14.19 1.52 -8.83
N VAL A 96 -14.08 0.21 -8.56
CA VAL A 96 -14.83 -0.80 -9.31
C VAL A 96 -16.33 -0.65 -9.09
N SER A 97 -16.78 -0.49 -7.84
CA SER A 97 -18.20 -0.40 -7.51
C SER A 97 -18.87 0.82 -8.10
N GLN A 98 -18.26 2.00 -7.94
CA GLN A 98 -18.92 3.27 -8.26
C GLN A 98 -18.60 3.79 -9.66
N ILE A 99 -17.35 3.58 -10.13
CA ILE A 99 -16.91 4.13 -11.41
C ILE A 99 -17.00 3.08 -12.51
N THR A 100 -16.28 1.97 -12.39
CA THR A 100 -16.21 0.95 -13.45
C THR A 100 -17.57 0.32 -13.74
N PHE A 101 -18.40 0.11 -12.71
CA PHE A 101 -19.74 -0.48 -12.85
C PHE A 101 -20.88 0.50 -12.54
N GLY A 102 -20.60 1.82 -12.40
CA GLY A 102 -21.60 2.88 -12.29
C GLY A 102 -22.56 2.73 -11.11
N GLY A 103 -22.10 2.23 -9.96
CA GLY A 103 -22.93 2.01 -8.77
C GLY A 103 -23.89 0.82 -8.87
N GLN A 104 -23.73 -0.05 -9.86
CA GLN A 104 -24.61 -1.22 -10.05
C GLN A 104 -24.13 -2.38 -9.17
N ASP A 105 -24.97 -2.76 -8.21
CA ASP A 105 -24.71 -3.87 -7.27
C ASP A 105 -24.64 -5.23 -7.99
N TRP A 106 -23.63 -6.04 -7.64
CA TRP A 106 -23.46 -7.37 -8.17
C TRP A 106 -24.57 -8.35 -7.72
N ARG A 107 -25.21 -8.09 -6.57
CA ARG A 107 -26.29 -8.93 -6.02
C ARG A 107 -27.62 -8.79 -6.79
N THR A 108 -27.89 -7.60 -7.33
CA THR A 108 -29.17 -7.27 -7.97
C THR A 108 -29.14 -7.41 -9.49
N GLY A 109 -27.99 -7.78 -10.05
CA GLY A 109 -27.80 -7.87 -11.49
C GLY A 109 -27.72 -9.31 -12.03
N PRO A 110 -27.51 -9.45 -13.34
CA PRO A 110 -27.26 -10.74 -13.94
C PRO A 110 -25.93 -11.34 -13.41
N PRO A 111 -25.80 -12.67 -13.33
CA PRO A 111 -24.60 -13.35 -12.83
C PRO A 111 -23.30 -12.95 -13.55
N GLU A 112 -23.40 -12.58 -14.83
CA GLU A 112 -22.28 -12.12 -15.65
C GLU A 112 -21.68 -10.80 -15.12
N ARG A 113 -22.51 -9.90 -14.60
CA ARG A 113 -22.02 -8.65 -13.96
C ARG A 113 -21.18 -8.98 -12.73
N ALA A 114 -21.67 -9.87 -11.88
CA ALA A 114 -20.94 -10.30 -10.69
C ALA A 114 -19.57 -10.88 -11.05
N ARG A 115 -19.51 -11.81 -12.01
CA ARG A 115 -18.23 -12.39 -12.48
C ARG A 115 -17.29 -11.33 -12.97
N ARG A 116 -17.72 -10.46 -13.89
CA ARG A 116 -16.86 -9.38 -14.44
C ARG A 116 -16.36 -8.46 -13.34
N MET A 117 -17.22 -8.08 -12.38
CA MET A 117 -16.82 -7.24 -11.25
C MET A 117 -15.74 -7.92 -10.41
N PHE A 118 -15.86 -9.22 -10.17
CA PHE A 118 -14.90 -10.00 -9.39
C PHE A 118 -13.57 -10.22 -10.12
N ASP A 119 -13.61 -10.40 -11.44
CA ASP A 119 -12.42 -10.58 -12.29
C ASP A 119 -11.62 -9.26 -12.42
N VAL A 120 -12.32 -8.14 -12.54
CA VAL A 120 -11.71 -6.80 -12.70
C VAL A 120 -11.12 -6.27 -11.38
N PHE A 121 -11.71 -6.61 -10.24
CA PHE A 121 -11.29 -6.07 -8.95
C PHE A 121 -9.81 -6.31 -8.61
N PRO A 122 -9.23 -7.51 -8.79
CA PRO A 122 -7.80 -7.73 -8.56
C PRO A 122 -6.89 -6.94 -9.49
N VAL A 123 -7.34 -6.68 -10.73
CA VAL A 123 -6.61 -5.89 -11.73
C VAL A 123 -6.53 -4.43 -11.28
N VAL A 124 -7.68 -3.83 -10.95
CA VAL A 124 -7.74 -2.44 -10.47
C VAL A 124 -6.98 -2.28 -9.17
N ARG A 125 -7.05 -3.26 -8.25
CA ARG A 125 -6.25 -3.23 -7.03
C ARG A 125 -4.75 -3.13 -7.30
N GLN A 126 -4.25 -3.89 -8.29
CA GLN A 126 -2.83 -3.84 -8.66
C GLN A 126 -2.45 -2.50 -9.28
N LEU A 127 -3.32 -1.90 -10.10
CA LEU A 127 -3.11 -0.56 -10.66
C LEU A 127 -3.09 0.50 -9.55
N HIS A 128 -4.03 0.44 -8.61
CA HIS A 128 -4.08 1.36 -7.47
C HIS A 128 -2.86 1.25 -6.54
N GLU A 129 -2.34 0.03 -6.35
CA GLU A 129 -1.07 -0.16 -5.64
C GLU A 129 0.09 0.54 -6.35
N LEU A 130 0.14 0.49 -7.70
CA LEU A 130 1.15 1.22 -8.48
C LEU A 130 0.95 2.74 -8.37
N LEU A 131 -0.29 3.23 -8.41
CA LEU A 131 -0.60 4.65 -8.17
C LEU A 131 -0.09 5.11 -6.80
N TRP A 132 -0.31 4.30 -5.75
CA TRP A 132 0.23 4.58 -4.42
C TRP A 132 1.74 4.78 -4.44
N TYR A 133 2.48 3.84 -5.03
CA TYR A 133 3.95 3.96 -5.10
C TYR A 133 4.42 5.11 -5.99
N LEU A 134 3.76 5.39 -7.11
CA LEU A 134 4.10 6.51 -7.99
C LEU A 134 3.86 7.85 -7.32
N THR A 135 2.75 8.01 -6.59
CA THR A 135 2.44 9.21 -5.81
C THR A 135 3.47 9.42 -4.71
N GLU A 136 3.84 8.37 -3.97
CA GLU A 136 4.89 8.45 -2.96
C GLU A 136 6.25 8.78 -3.58
N ALA A 137 6.60 8.20 -4.73
CA ALA A 137 7.84 8.49 -5.45
C ALA A 137 7.94 9.97 -5.86
N LEU A 138 6.84 10.56 -6.33
CA LEU A 138 6.76 11.99 -6.69
C LEU A 138 6.89 12.92 -5.47
N ALA A 139 6.49 12.46 -4.29
CA ALA A 139 6.65 13.22 -3.05
C ALA A 139 8.10 13.22 -2.52
N LEU A 140 8.97 12.33 -2.99
CA LEU A 140 10.38 12.25 -2.56
C LEU A 140 11.22 13.34 -3.24
N PRO A 141 11.81 14.31 -2.49
CA PRO A 141 12.60 15.39 -3.10
C PRO A 141 13.80 14.88 -3.90
N ALA A 142 14.38 13.76 -3.51
CA ALA A 142 15.52 13.14 -4.20
C ALA A 142 15.14 12.57 -5.58
N ALA A 143 13.85 12.30 -5.83
CA ALA A 143 13.37 11.76 -7.10
C ALA A 143 13.18 12.84 -8.20
N ARG A 144 13.44 14.13 -7.91
CA ARG A 144 13.30 15.23 -8.90
C ARG A 144 13.88 14.92 -10.29
N PRO A 145 15.06 14.28 -10.42
CA PRO A 145 15.63 13.97 -11.73
C PRO A 145 14.75 13.06 -12.62
N VAL A 146 13.81 12.32 -12.02
CA VAL A 146 12.92 11.37 -12.73
C VAL A 146 11.42 11.75 -12.61
N HIS A 147 11.10 12.96 -12.13
CA HIS A 147 9.72 13.39 -11.93
C HIS A 147 8.91 13.43 -13.23
N ALA A 148 9.52 13.74 -14.37
CA ALA A 148 8.80 13.78 -15.65
C ALA A 148 8.33 12.37 -16.06
N GLU A 149 9.21 11.39 -15.93
CA GLU A 149 8.90 10.00 -16.22
C GLU A 149 7.89 9.41 -15.22
N LEU A 150 8.02 9.76 -13.94
CA LEU A 150 7.09 9.33 -12.89
C LEU A 150 5.68 9.89 -13.14
N ARG A 151 5.53 11.17 -13.52
CA ARG A 151 4.22 11.75 -13.87
C ARG A 151 3.60 11.06 -15.07
N LYS A 152 4.38 10.82 -16.13
CA LYS A 152 3.90 10.10 -17.31
C LYS A 152 3.43 8.69 -16.94
N ALA A 153 4.15 7.99 -16.05
CA ALA A 153 3.76 6.68 -15.58
C ALA A 153 2.49 6.73 -14.70
N LEU A 154 2.35 7.77 -13.87
CA LEU A 154 1.15 8.02 -13.06
C LEU A 154 -0.07 8.23 -13.97
N GLU A 155 0.00 9.19 -14.90
CA GLU A 155 -1.06 9.48 -15.88
C GLU A 155 -1.46 8.24 -16.70
N LYS A 156 -0.46 7.46 -17.17
CA LYS A 156 -0.72 6.18 -17.87
C LYS A 156 -1.49 5.21 -16.96
N THR A 157 -1.07 5.07 -15.69
CA THR A 157 -1.69 4.13 -14.75
C THR A 157 -3.11 4.57 -14.39
N GLU A 158 -3.35 5.88 -14.18
CA GLU A 158 -4.70 6.45 -13.99
C GLU A 158 -5.60 6.18 -15.20
N GLY A 159 -5.10 6.43 -16.41
CA GLY A 159 -5.84 6.13 -17.63
C GLY A 159 -6.25 4.66 -17.73
N LEU A 160 -5.37 3.74 -17.32
CA LEU A 160 -5.69 2.31 -17.29
C LEU A 160 -6.79 1.96 -16.28
N THR A 161 -6.86 2.64 -15.11
CA THR A 161 -7.95 2.39 -14.13
C THR A 161 -9.31 2.83 -14.61
N GLY A 162 -9.37 3.78 -15.56
CA GLY A 162 -10.59 4.27 -16.18
C GLY A 162 -11.13 3.43 -17.34
N GLY A 163 -10.46 2.32 -17.68
CA GLY A 163 -10.87 1.42 -18.74
C GLY A 163 -12.22 0.73 -18.50
N THR A 164 -12.84 0.26 -19.57
CA THR A 164 -14.05 -0.58 -19.50
C THR A 164 -13.73 -1.91 -18.79
N PRO A 165 -14.75 -2.64 -18.27
CA PRO A 165 -14.53 -3.96 -17.69
C PRO A 165 -13.81 -4.93 -18.65
N GLU A 166 -14.07 -4.85 -19.94
CA GLU A 166 -13.45 -5.68 -20.98
C GLU A 166 -11.97 -5.33 -21.18
N GLU A 167 -11.64 -4.04 -21.24
CA GLU A 167 -10.25 -3.55 -21.35
C GLU A 167 -9.44 -3.91 -20.11
N LEU A 168 -10.01 -3.73 -18.92
CA LEU A 168 -9.37 -4.09 -17.65
C LEU A 168 -9.11 -5.60 -17.56
N ALA A 169 -10.07 -6.44 -17.97
CA ALA A 169 -9.92 -7.90 -17.96
C ALA A 169 -8.84 -8.40 -18.96
N ALA A 170 -8.61 -7.66 -20.05
CA ALA A 170 -7.61 -7.99 -21.07
C ALA A 170 -6.22 -7.40 -20.78
N LEU A 171 -6.10 -6.57 -19.73
CA LEU A 171 -4.85 -5.84 -19.44
C LEU A 171 -3.77 -6.77 -18.89
N ASP A 172 -2.58 -6.74 -19.50
CA ASP A 172 -1.36 -7.31 -18.91
C ASP A 172 -0.79 -6.37 -17.83
N VAL A 173 -1.35 -6.48 -16.63
CA VAL A 173 -0.89 -5.69 -15.47
C VAL A 173 0.54 -6.03 -15.09
N ALA A 174 1.00 -7.26 -15.35
CA ALA A 174 2.36 -7.67 -15.00
C ALA A 174 3.40 -6.93 -15.87
N ALA A 175 3.14 -6.78 -17.16
CA ALA A 175 4.00 -6.00 -18.06
C ALA A 175 4.03 -4.53 -17.64
N HIS A 176 2.86 -3.92 -17.34
CA HIS A 176 2.80 -2.54 -16.84
C HIS A 176 3.53 -2.36 -15.52
N ARG A 177 3.39 -3.28 -14.58
CA ARG A 177 4.13 -3.29 -13.31
C ARG A 177 5.64 -3.32 -13.52
N GLN A 178 6.14 -4.09 -14.50
CA GLN A 178 7.57 -4.13 -14.84
C GLN A 178 8.08 -2.77 -15.33
N GLU A 179 7.33 -2.10 -16.22
CA GLU A 179 7.68 -0.74 -16.68
C GLU A 179 7.78 0.25 -15.51
N VAL A 180 6.77 0.28 -14.64
CA VAL A 180 6.74 1.16 -13.46
C VAL A 180 7.87 0.81 -12.49
N ASN A 181 8.17 -0.47 -12.28
CA ASN A 181 9.20 -0.91 -11.35
C ASN A 181 10.60 -0.38 -11.71
N VAL A 182 10.91 -0.19 -12.99
CA VAL A 182 12.19 0.44 -13.43
C VAL A 182 12.32 1.86 -12.84
N LEU A 183 11.25 2.65 -12.88
CA LEU A 183 11.23 4.01 -12.33
C LEU A 183 11.29 4.01 -10.80
N LEU A 184 10.57 3.09 -10.14
CA LEU A 184 10.60 2.95 -8.69
C LEU A 184 11.99 2.49 -8.19
N LEU A 185 12.69 1.65 -8.93
CA LEU A 185 14.08 1.26 -8.63
C LEU A 185 15.02 2.47 -8.70
N ARG A 186 14.93 3.26 -9.78
CA ARG A 186 15.74 4.47 -9.93
C ARG A 186 15.43 5.51 -8.85
N THR A 187 14.16 5.69 -8.51
CA THR A 187 13.71 6.53 -7.38
C THR A 187 14.35 6.07 -6.08
N SER A 188 14.31 4.76 -5.80
CA SER A 188 14.95 4.18 -4.61
C SER A 188 16.45 4.46 -4.55
N GLU A 189 17.16 4.31 -5.65
CA GLU A 189 18.59 4.60 -5.72
C GLU A 189 18.90 6.07 -5.41
N LEU A 190 18.14 6.99 -6.00
CA LEU A 190 18.26 8.43 -5.77
C LEU A 190 17.95 8.80 -4.30
N ALA A 191 16.86 8.28 -3.74
CA ALA A 191 16.43 8.56 -2.37
C ALA A 191 17.48 8.08 -1.35
N ARG A 192 18.02 6.88 -1.55
CA ARG A 192 19.03 6.30 -0.68
C ARG A 192 20.44 6.88 -0.88
N ALA A 193 20.72 7.53 -2.03
CA ALA A 193 22.04 8.09 -2.34
C ALA A 193 22.51 9.14 -1.34
N GLY A 194 21.60 9.94 -0.79
CA GLY A 194 21.90 10.99 0.20
C GLY A 194 22.15 10.48 1.62
N ILE A 195 21.93 9.20 1.91
CA ILE A 195 22.05 8.66 3.27
C ILE A 195 23.51 8.27 3.53
N LYS A 196 24.09 8.88 4.59
CA LYS A 196 25.46 8.57 5.01
C LYS A 196 25.54 7.17 5.62
N GLY A 197 26.57 6.41 5.26
CA GLY A 197 26.83 5.07 5.76
C GLY A 197 26.94 4.01 4.67
N ARG A 198 27.16 2.76 5.06
CA ARG A 198 27.22 1.62 4.14
C ARG A 198 25.80 1.19 3.79
N ARG A 199 25.30 1.68 2.66
CA ARG A 199 24.00 1.27 2.12
C ARG A 199 23.99 -0.22 1.80
N LYS A 200 23.19 -0.99 2.53
CA LYS A 200 23.10 -2.44 2.34
C LYS A 200 22.06 -2.74 1.25
N ASP A 201 22.45 -3.49 0.23
CA ASP A 201 21.48 -4.12 -0.69
C ASP A 201 21.05 -5.45 -0.09
N ARG A 202 19.79 -5.52 0.28
CA ARG A 202 19.14 -6.68 0.89
C ARG A 202 17.84 -7.03 0.15
N ARG A 203 17.77 -6.72 -1.15
CA ARG A 203 16.62 -7.06 -2.00
C ARG A 203 16.40 -8.55 -2.01
N GLY A 204 15.14 -8.96 -1.75
CA GLY A 204 14.74 -10.37 -1.71
C GLY A 204 15.45 -11.20 -0.65
N ALA A 205 16.12 -10.57 0.32
CA ALA A 205 16.82 -11.31 1.37
C ALA A 205 15.84 -12.09 2.23
N ASP A 206 16.23 -13.30 2.61
CA ASP A 206 15.52 -14.10 3.60
C ASP A 206 16.03 -13.75 5.00
N PHE A 207 15.16 -13.13 5.79
CA PHE A 207 15.36 -12.76 7.18
C PHE A 207 14.28 -13.36 8.09
N ILE A 208 13.65 -14.47 7.70
CA ILE A 208 12.65 -15.13 8.55
C ILE A 208 13.26 -15.45 9.91
N GLY A 209 12.63 -14.92 10.98
CA GLY A 209 13.09 -15.13 12.37
C GLY A 209 14.48 -14.58 12.68
N ALA A 210 15.06 -13.75 11.81
CA ALA A 210 16.42 -13.24 11.99
C ALA A 210 16.51 -12.30 13.20
N ARG A 211 17.63 -12.36 13.92
CA ARG A 211 17.96 -11.48 15.04
C ARG A 211 18.67 -10.23 14.53
N LEU A 212 17.89 -9.17 14.29
CA LEU A 212 18.36 -7.89 13.77
C LEU A 212 18.16 -6.74 14.78
N LYS A 213 18.10 -7.07 16.07
CA LYS A 213 17.96 -6.09 17.17
C LYS A 213 19.06 -5.04 17.09
N GLY A 214 18.68 -3.75 17.08
CA GLY A 214 19.60 -2.62 17.01
C GLY A 214 20.41 -2.54 15.70
N ALA A 215 20.02 -3.28 14.66
CA ALA A 215 20.76 -3.30 13.40
C ALA A 215 20.77 -1.92 12.71
N ASP A 216 21.89 -1.53 12.16
CA ASP A 216 21.99 -0.37 11.25
C ASP A 216 21.55 -0.79 9.84
N LEU A 217 20.33 -0.41 9.48
CA LEU A 217 19.70 -0.64 8.17
C LEU A 217 19.35 0.70 7.49
N ARG A 218 20.00 1.80 7.87
CA ARG A 218 19.79 3.12 7.26
C ARG A 218 20.03 3.07 5.76
N GLY A 219 19.03 3.54 5.01
CA GLY A 219 19.09 3.54 3.55
C GLY A 219 19.27 2.16 2.94
N ALA A 220 18.97 1.08 3.65
CA ALA A 220 19.00 -0.26 3.09
C ALA A 220 17.92 -0.42 2.02
N SER A 221 18.21 -1.18 0.97
CA SER A 221 17.17 -1.71 0.10
C SER A 221 16.68 -3.02 0.67
N LEU A 222 15.46 -3.02 1.19
CA LEU A 222 14.76 -4.20 1.71
C LEU A 222 13.61 -4.61 0.78
N ARG A 223 13.68 -4.22 -0.49
CA ARG A 223 12.67 -4.52 -1.52
C ARG A 223 12.41 -6.02 -1.61
N GLY A 224 11.16 -6.43 -1.37
CA GLY A 224 10.78 -7.83 -1.40
C GLY A 224 11.50 -8.73 -0.39
N ALA A 225 12.14 -8.16 0.64
CA ALA A 225 12.76 -8.97 1.69
C ALA A 225 11.71 -9.66 2.53
N CYS A 226 11.95 -10.91 2.91
CA CYS A 226 11.11 -11.66 3.82
C CYS A 226 11.61 -11.44 5.25
N LEU A 227 10.87 -10.64 6.03
CA LEU A 227 11.20 -10.28 7.42
C LEU A 227 10.23 -10.94 8.42
N ILE A 228 9.52 -12.00 8.00
CA ILE A 228 8.53 -12.69 8.83
C ILE A 228 9.15 -13.09 10.18
N ALA A 229 8.51 -12.65 11.27
CA ALA A 229 8.94 -12.92 12.65
C ALA A 229 10.39 -12.47 12.98
N ALA A 230 11.00 -11.58 12.19
CA ALA A 230 12.32 -11.03 12.50
C ALA A 230 12.25 -10.10 13.72
N ASP A 231 13.30 -10.11 14.55
CA ASP A 231 13.49 -9.17 15.65
C ASP A 231 14.26 -7.94 15.15
N LEU A 232 13.55 -6.85 14.89
CA LEU A 232 14.08 -5.53 14.54
C LEU A 232 13.96 -4.52 15.70
N THR A 233 13.84 -5.00 16.95
CA THR A 233 13.74 -4.14 18.12
C THR A 233 14.87 -3.11 18.14
N GLY A 234 14.51 -1.81 18.18
CA GLY A 234 15.48 -0.70 18.22
C GLY A 234 16.33 -0.56 16.97
N ALA A 235 16.02 -1.21 15.86
CA ALA A 235 16.77 -1.11 14.62
C ALA A 235 16.60 0.28 13.97
N ASP A 236 17.64 0.75 13.30
CA ASP A 236 17.63 2.00 12.55
C ASP A 236 17.35 1.72 11.06
N LEU A 237 16.10 1.96 10.65
CA LEU A 237 15.57 1.78 9.29
C LEU A 237 15.36 3.11 8.56
N ARG A 238 15.94 4.21 9.05
CA ARG A 238 15.76 5.54 8.47
C ARG A 238 16.12 5.57 6.99
N GLY A 239 15.15 6.02 6.17
CA GLY A 239 15.32 6.10 4.72
C GLY A 239 15.50 4.75 4.03
N ALA A 240 15.10 3.65 4.63
CA ALA A 240 15.08 2.34 3.98
C ALA A 240 13.96 2.24 2.95
N ASP A 241 14.21 1.50 1.85
CA ASP A 241 13.19 1.13 0.86
C ASP A 241 12.55 -0.19 1.27
N LEU A 242 11.24 -0.15 1.55
CA LEU A 242 10.46 -1.28 2.06
C LEU A 242 9.40 -1.79 1.07
N ILE A 243 9.48 -1.42 -0.22
CA ILE A 243 8.50 -1.89 -1.21
C ILE A 243 8.42 -3.41 -1.23
N GLY A 244 7.22 -3.95 -1.03
CA GLY A 244 6.97 -5.38 -1.06
C GLY A 244 7.68 -6.21 0.01
N ALA A 245 8.28 -5.58 1.04
CA ALA A 245 8.85 -6.31 2.18
C ALA A 245 7.74 -7.00 2.98
N ASP A 246 7.94 -8.25 3.37
CA ASP A 246 7.01 -9.01 4.19
C ASP A 246 7.33 -8.80 5.68
N LEU A 247 6.51 -7.99 6.35
CA LEU A 247 6.67 -7.64 7.75
C LEU A 247 5.73 -8.43 8.69
N ARG A 248 5.18 -9.57 8.26
CA ARG A 248 4.29 -10.37 9.10
C ARG A 248 5.00 -10.78 10.39
N ASP A 249 4.38 -10.48 11.53
CA ASP A 249 4.91 -10.75 12.88
C ASP A 249 6.31 -10.18 13.17
N THR A 250 6.86 -9.32 12.32
CA THR A 250 8.12 -8.62 12.56
C THR A 250 8.00 -7.75 13.80
N ASP A 251 8.98 -7.82 14.71
CA ASP A 251 9.03 -6.96 15.90
C ASP A 251 9.79 -5.66 15.58
N LEU A 252 9.03 -4.56 15.45
CA LEU A 252 9.52 -3.21 15.22
C LEU A 252 9.52 -2.36 16.50
N THR A 253 9.46 -2.99 17.70
CA THR A 253 9.47 -2.27 18.99
C THR A 253 10.66 -1.31 19.03
N ASP A 254 10.39 -0.02 19.27
CA ASP A 254 11.37 1.07 19.36
C ASP A 254 12.26 1.26 18.13
N ALA A 255 11.93 0.65 16.99
CA ALA A 255 12.63 0.85 15.73
C ALA A 255 12.36 2.26 15.15
N ASP A 256 13.33 2.81 14.42
CA ASP A 256 13.22 4.10 13.75
C ASP A 256 13.06 3.92 12.22
N LEU A 257 11.83 4.11 11.72
CA LEU A 257 11.50 4.08 10.29
C LEU A 257 11.30 5.51 9.72
N THR A 258 11.81 6.55 10.38
CA THR A 258 11.68 7.93 9.91
C THR A 258 12.23 8.08 8.50
N GLY A 259 11.40 8.57 7.57
CA GLY A 259 11.77 8.73 6.16
C GLY A 259 11.96 7.41 5.39
N ALA A 260 11.65 6.25 5.97
CA ALA A 260 11.48 5.03 5.20
C ALA A 260 10.35 5.24 4.17
N PHE A 261 10.46 4.64 3.00
CA PHE A 261 9.53 4.89 1.90
C PHE A 261 9.08 3.60 1.23
N PHE A 262 7.99 3.71 0.45
CA PHE A 262 7.27 2.59 -0.14
C PHE A 262 6.76 1.57 0.90
N LEU A 263 6.50 2.07 2.10
CA LEU A 263 5.88 1.32 3.19
C LEU A 263 4.37 1.53 3.15
N THR A 264 3.63 0.45 3.16
CA THR A 264 2.16 0.48 3.12
C THR A 264 1.55 0.23 4.49
N GLN A 265 0.32 0.69 4.70
CA GLN A 265 -0.41 0.44 5.95
C GLN A 265 -0.57 -1.05 6.28
N PRO A 266 -0.88 -1.95 5.31
CA PRO A 266 -0.93 -3.39 5.57
C PRO A 266 0.36 -3.98 6.12
N GLN A 267 1.52 -3.55 5.60
CA GLN A 267 2.81 -4.01 6.13
C GLN A 267 2.98 -3.63 7.61
N VAL A 268 2.62 -2.39 7.98
CA VAL A 268 2.67 -1.92 9.38
C VAL A 268 1.62 -2.65 10.23
N ASN A 269 0.43 -2.89 9.71
CA ASN A 269 -0.62 -3.64 10.40
C ASN A 269 -0.22 -5.10 10.66
N ALA A 270 0.61 -5.69 9.81
CA ALA A 270 1.10 -7.06 9.95
C ALA A 270 2.19 -7.20 11.03
N ALA A 271 2.91 -6.12 11.31
CA ALA A 271 4.01 -6.09 12.27
C ALA A 271 3.54 -5.87 13.71
N ARG A 272 4.45 -6.07 14.65
CA ARG A 272 4.35 -5.66 16.06
C ARG A 272 5.23 -4.42 16.27
N GLY A 273 4.84 -3.55 17.19
CA GLY A 273 5.60 -2.36 17.52
C GLY A 273 5.14 -1.75 18.85
N SER A 274 5.72 -0.61 19.21
CA SER A 274 5.46 0.09 20.46
C SER A 274 5.09 1.56 20.25
N ALA A 275 4.80 2.26 21.33
CA ALA A 275 4.68 3.72 21.33
C ALA A 275 6.01 4.41 20.92
N GLY A 276 7.15 3.77 21.18
CA GLY A 276 8.49 4.26 20.83
C GLY A 276 8.86 4.05 19.34
N THR A 277 8.15 3.19 18.59
CA THR A 277 8.41 2.98 17.16
C THR A 277 8.11 4.26 16.39
N ARG A 278 9.06 4.73 15.57
CA ARG A 278 8.90 5.92 14.72
C ARG A 278 8.54 5.50 13.31
N LEU A 279 7.39 5.96 12.82
CA LEU A 279 6.86 5.67 11.48
C LEU A 279 7.04 6.87 10.55
N PRO A 280 7.15 6.64 9.21
CA PRO A 280 7.03 7.72 8.23
C PRO A 280 5.61 8.27 8.19
N GLY A 281 5.44 9.52 7.71
CA GLY A 281 4.15 10.21 7.68
C GLY A 281 3.11 9.60 6.73
N SER A 282 3.51 8.69 5.82
CA SER A 282 2.61 8.01 4.88
C SER A 282 1.72 6.93 5.55
N VAL A 283 2.09 6.45 6.73
CA VAL A 283 1.36 5.41 7.47
C VAL A 283 1.04 5.84 8.90
N THR A 284 0.04 5.19 9.49
CA THR A 284 -0.42 5.46 10.86
C THR A 284 -0.08 4.28 11.78
N ARG A 285 0.13 4.59 13.07
CA ARG A 285 0.39 3.56 14.08
C ARG A 285 -0.85 2.69 14.27
N PRO A 286 -0.72 1.34 14.14
CA PRO A 286 -1.82 0.43 14.42
C PRO A 286 -2.26 0.48 15.89
N GLY A 287 -3.57 0.42 16.15
CA GLY A 287 -4.11 0.47 17.51
C GLY A 287 -3.65 -0.68 18.41
N HIS A 288 -3.28 -1.83 17.84
CA HIS A 288 -2.79 -2.98 18.59
C HIS A 288 -1.34 -2.81 19.11
N TRP A 289 -0.59 -1.80 18.64
CA TRP A 289 0.75 -1.49 19.15
C TRP A 289 0.73 -0.75 20.48
N THR A 290 -0.40 -0.17 20.87
CA THR A 290 -0.57 0.60 22.10
C THR A 290 -1.12 -0.24 23.26
N ALA A 291 -1.47 -1.50 23.04
CA ALA A 291 -2.16 -2.37 24.00
C ALA A 291 -1.23 -3.28 24.82
N GLN A 292 0.08 -3.01 24.87
CA GLN A 292 0.99 -3.73 25.77
C GLN A 292 1.14 -2.94 27.08
N VAL A 293 0.26 -3.23 28.03
CA VAL A 293 0.42 -2.95 29.45
C VAL A 293 0.58 -4.29 30.16
#